data_d569d8756509857492abe16f8e436502
#
_entry.id   d569d8756509857492abe16f8e436502
#
_cell.length_a   1.000
_cell.length_b   1.000
_cell.length_c   1.000
_cell.angle_alpha   90.00
_cell.angle_beta   90.00
_cell.angle_gamma   90.00
#
_symmetry.space_group_name_H-M   'P 1'
#
loop_
_entity.id
_entity.type
_entity.pdbx_description
1 polymer ?
#
loop_
_entity_poly.entity_id
_entity_poly.type
_entity_poly.pdbx_seq_one_letter_code
_entity_poly.pdbx_strand_id
1 'polypeptide(L)'
;MSFSEKVLICDQVDAVLVDILKKNGLQVSYEPQITPDDLAKKIMDYEIVIVRSRTTITKELIQKTTKCKILARVGVGLDNIDTDAAKAKNIRVINAVEGAMNAVAELVIGRSEEHTSELQSL
;
A
#
# COMPACT_ATOMS: atom_id res chain seq x y z
N MET A 1 21.01 -2.78 10.80
CA MET A 1 20.33 -3.15 9.70
C MET A 1 18.98 -2.47 9.57
N SER A 2 18.71 -2.03 8.45
CA SER A 2 17.51 -1.27 8.24
C SER A 2 16.40 -2.14 7.71
N PHE A 3 15.26 -2.05 8.32
CA PHE A 3 14.07 -2.67 7.79
C PHE A 3 13.05 -1.64 7.41
N SER A 4 13.53 -0.43 7.15
CA SER A 4 12.62 0.64 6.82
C SER A 4 12.09 0.42 5.43
N GLU A 5 10.92 -0.17 5.36
CA GLU A 5 10.24 -0.27 4.09
C GLU A 5 9.62 1.07 3.76
N LYS A 6 9.55 1.35 2.48
CA LYS A 6 9.01 2.61 2.01
C LYS A 6 7.55 2.45 1.66
N VAL A 7 6.75 3.36 2.17
CA VAL A 7 5.31 3.39 1.94
C VAL A 7 4.96 4.65 1.16
N LEU A 8 4.25 4.49 0.07
CA LEU A 8 3.74 5.62 -0.70
C LEU A 8 2.23 5.67 -0.50
N ILE A 9 1.75 6.80 0.00
CA ILE A 9 0.31 7.02 0.18
C ILE A 9 -0.11 8.00 -0.90
N CYS A 10 -0.93 7.53 -1.82
CA CYS A 10 -1.26 8.26 -3.03
C CYS A 10 -2.53 9.09 -2.95
N ASP A 11 -3.32 8.88 -1.91
CA ASP A 11 -4.58 9.57 -1.73
C ASP A 11 -4.68 10.07 -0.31
N GLN A 12 -5.61 10.98 -0.07
CA GLN A 12 -5.78 11.54 1.26
C GLN A 12 -6.29 10.47 2.21
N VAL A 13 -5.61 10.33 3.34
CA VAL A 13 -6.00 9.39 4.40
C VAL A 13 -5.92 10.12 5.73
N ASP A 14 -6.46 9.48 6.77
CA ASP A 14 -6.38 10.02 8.11
C ASP A 14 -4.93 10.12 8.55
N ALA A 15 -4.58 11.23 9.19
CA ALA A 15 -3.22 11.43 9.67
C ALA A 15 -2.78 10.36 10.67
N VAL A 16 -3.73 9.74 11.35
CA VAL A 16 -3.44 8.66 12.30
C VAL A 16 -2.71 7.53 11.59
N LEU A 17 -3.13 7.19 10.38
CA LEU A 17 -2.47 6.12 9.63
C LEU A 17 -1.01 6.46 9.36
N VAL A 18 -0.76 7.69 8.93
CA VAL A 18 0.62 8.13 8.65
C VAL A 18 1.46 8.05 9.91
N ASP A 19 0.91 8.53 11.03
CA ASP A 19 1.64 8.53 12.29
C ASP A 19 1.98 7.12 12.75
N ILE A 20 1.03 6.21 12.67
CA ILE A 20 1.25 4.85 13.12
C ILE A 20 2.33 4.17 12.27
N LEU A 21 2.28 4.37 10.98
CA LEU A 21 3.29 3.77 10.10
C LEU A 21 4.67 4.30 10.41
N LYS A 22 4.79 5.60 10.63
CA LYS A 22 6.07 6.20 10.97
C LYS A 22 6.59 5.72 12.31
N LYS A 23 5.70 5.55 13.29
CA LYS A 23 6.11 5.07 14.61
C LYS A 23 6.66 3.66 14.56
N ASN A 24 6.28 2.90 13.56
CA ASN A 24 6.75 1.53 13.40
C ASN A 24 7.97 1.43 12.50
N GLY A 25 8.60 2.55 12.22
CA GLY A 25 9.87 2.55 11.51
C GLY A 25 9.78 2.58 10.01
N LEU A 26 8.58 2.74 9.46
CA LEU A 26 8.41 2.80 8.02
C LEU A 26 8.67 4.20 7.51
N GLN A 27 9.23 4.29 6.31
CA GLN A 27 9.45 5.57 5.66
C GLN A 27 8.23 5.90 4.82
N VAL A 28 7.48 6.89 5.24
CA VAL A 28 6.20 7.23 4.59
C VAL A 28 6.35 8.46 3.72
N SER A 29 5.96 8.31 2.46
CA SER A 29 5.84 9.44 1.54
C SER A 29 4.35 9.67 1.34
N TYR A 30 3.85 10.78 1.87
CA TYR A 30 2.44 11.10 1.78
C TYR A 30 2.25 12.10 0.64
N GLU A 31 1.65 11.65 -0.46
CA GLU A 31 1.44 12.48 -1.63
C GLU A 31 0.00 12.35 -2.12
N PRO A 32 -0.94 12.96 -1.39
CA PRO A 32 -2.36 12.74 -1.65
C PRO A 32 -2.86 13.28 -2.97
N GLN A 33 -2.02 14.04 -3.68
CA GLN A 33 -2.40 14.58 -4.98
C GLN A 33 -1.46 14.14 -6.09
N ILE A 34 -0.77 13.03 -5.88
CA ILE A 34 0.18 12.53 -6.87
C ILE A 34 -0.53 12.29 -8.20
N THR A 35 0.13 12.67 -9.29
CA THR A 35 -0.42 12.46 -10.61
C THR A 35 -0.04 11.07 -11.11
N PRO A 36 -0.77 10.55 -12.11
CA PRO A 36 -0.40 9.25 -12.68
C PRO A 36 1.03 9.23 -13.23
N ASP A 37 1.48 10.34 -13.80
CA ASP A 37 2.84 10.40 -14.34
C ASP A 37 3.88 10.30 -13.22
N ASP A 38 3.67 11.04 -12.14
CA ASP A 38 4.59 11.01 -11.01
C ASP A 38 4.57 9.65 -10.34
N LEU A 39 3.39 9.06 -10.23
CA LEU A 39 3.26 7.75 -9.65
C LEU A 39 4.03 6.72 -10.46
N ALA A 40 3.95 6.81 -11.78
CA ALA A 40 4.67 5.89 -12.66
C ALA A 40 6.18 6.00 -12.47
N LYS A 41 6.66 7.17 -12.13
CA LYS A 41 8.10 7.38 -11.93
C LYS A 41 8.56 6.91 -10.56
N LYS A 42 7.68 6.93 -9.57
CA LYS A 42 8.07 6.67 -8.19
C LYS A 42 7.72 5.27 -7.69
N ILE A 43 6.72 4.64 -8.30
CA ILE A 43 6.14 3.43 -7.72
C ILE A 43 7.17 2.31 -7.54
N MET A 44 8.19 2.30 -8.37
CA MET A 44 9.20 1.25 -8.32
C MET A 44 10.06 1.30 -7.06
N ASP A 45 10.04 2.39 -6.33
CA ASP A 45 10.90 2.57 -5.16
C ASP A 45 10.23 2.16 -3.85
N TYR A 46 8.97 1.75 -3.90
CA TYR A 46 8.20 1.53 -2.69
C TYR A 46 7.80 0.08 -2.53
N GLU A 47 7.86 -0.40 -1.30
CA GLU A 47 7.42 -1.74 -0.96
C GLU A 47 5.92 -1.80 -0.74
N ILE A 48 5.34 -0.68 -0.29
CA ILE A 48 3.92 -0.63 0.06
C ILE A 48 3.31 0.60 -0.58
N VAL A 49 2.18 0.42 -1.25
CA VAL A 49 1.46 1.54 -1.87
C VAL A 49 0.03 1.54 -1.35
N ILE A 50 -0.40 2.67 -0.83
CA ILE A 50 -1.73 2.82 -0.23
C ILE A 50 -2.53 3.82 -1.05
N VAL A 51 -3.74 3.43 -1.43
CA VAL A 51 -4.63 4.27 -2.23
C VAL A 51 -6.03 4.27 -1.64
N ARG A 52 -6.85 5.20 -2.10
CA ARG A 52 -8.28 5.17 -1.89
C ARG A 52 -8.94 5.02 -3.26
N SER A 53 -9.92 5.84 -3.55
CA SER A 53 -10.65 5.68 -4.80
C SER A 53 -10.13 6.58 -5.93
N ARG A 54 -9.40 7.65 -5.59
CA ARG A 54 -8.95 8.60 -6.59
C ARG A 54 -7.85 8.04 -7.49
N THR A 55 -6.92 7.31 -6.92
CA THR A 55 -5.77 6.78 -7.65
C THR A 55 -6.09 5.39 -8.19
N THR A 56 -5.81 5.19 -9.46
CA THR A 56 -5.99 3.89 -10.10
C THR A 56 -4.64 3.23 -10.28
N ILE A 57 -4.53 2.00 -9.83
CA ILE A 57 -3.30 1.22 -9.97
C ILE A 57 -3.51 0.26 -11.13
N THR A 58 -3.01 0.64 -12.29
CA THR A 58 -3.20 -0.11 -13.53
C THR A 58 -2.20 -1.24 -13.65
N LYS A 59 -2.45 -2.12 -14.61
CA LYS A 59 -1.50 -3.17 -14.94
C LYS A 59 -0.13 -2.58 -15.29
N GLU A 60 -0.12 -1.49 -16.03
CA GLU A 60 1.13 -0.86 -16.43
C GLU A 60 1.92 -0.37 -15.22
N LEU A 61 1.24 0.21 -14.23
CA LEU A 61 1.89 0.64 -13.02
C LEU A 61 2.46 -0.54 -12.24
N ILE A 62 1.68 -1.60 -12.17
CA ILE A 62 2.12 -2.80 -11.45
C ILE A 62 3.35 -3.38 -12.11
N GLN A 63 3.41 -3.37 -13.43
CA GLN A 63 4.56 -3.90 -14.14
C GLN A 63 5.83 -3.08 -13.90
N LYS A 64 5.68 -1.83 -13.51
CA LYS A 64 6.83 -0.98 -13.21
C LYS A 64 7.36 -1.21 -11.81
N THR A 65 6.62 -1.89 -10.94
CA THR A 65 7.08 -2.12 -9.58
C THR A 65 8.22 -3.13 -9.58
N THR A 66 9.17 -2.93 -8.69
CA THR A 66 10.27 -3.88 -8.51
C THR A 66 10.34 -4.35 -7.07
N LYS A 67 9.90 -3.53 -6.15
CA LYS A 67 10.00 -3.83 -4.72
C LYS A 67 8.64 -4.01 -4.06
N CYS A 68 7.57 -3.72 -4.77
CA CYS A 68 6.24 -3.67 -4.17
C CYS A 68 5.80 -5.04 -3.68
N LYS A 69 5.34 -5.08 -2.44
CA LYS A 69 4.82 -6.30 -1.82
C LYS A 69 3.34 -6.18 -1.55
N ILE A 70 2.86 -4.98 -1.27
CA ILE A 70 1.52 -4.74 -0.79
C ILE A 70 0.91 -3.56 -1.50
N LEU A 71 -0.31 -3.75 -1.99
CA LEU A 71 -1.16 -2.67 -2.48
C LEU A 71 -2.37 -2.65 -1.55
N ALA A 72 -2.54 -1.56 -0.83
CA ALA A 72 -3.64 -1.44 0.12
C ALA A 72 -4.62 -0.39 -0.35
N ARG A 73 -5.90 -0.72 -0.31
CA ARG A 73 -6.94 0.24 -0.59
C ARG A 73 -7.75 0.48 0.66
N VAL A 74 -7.87 1.76 1.02
CA VAL A 74 -8.70 2.16 2.14
C VAL A 74 -10.07 2.54 1.59
N GLY A 75 -11.08 1.75 1.93
CA GLY A 75 -12.42 2.00 1.45
C GLY A 75 -13.10 0.71 1.03
N VAL A 76 -14.16 0.83 0.25
CA VAL A 76 -14.97 -0.30 -0.16
C VAL A 76 -14.60 -0.72 -1.58
N GLY A 77 -14.35 -2.00 -1.77
CA GLY A 77 -14.07 -2.56 -3.10
C GLY A 77 -12.63 -2.44 -3.52
N LEU A 78 -12.34 -2.95 -4.69
CA LEU A 78 -10.99 -2.94 -5.26
C LEU A 78 -11.03 -2.54 -6.73
N ASP A 79 -12.03 -1.77 -7.12
CA ASP A 79 -12.27 -1.46 -8.54
C ASP A 79 -11.13 -0.71 -9.17
N ASN A 80 -10.36 0.03 -8.39
CA ASN A 80 -9.29 0.86 -8.91
C ASN A 80 -7.91 0.21 -8.83
N ILE A 81 -7.87 -1.09 -8.58
CA ILE A 81 -6.61 -1.84 -8.56
C ILE A 81 -6.76 -3.05 -9.49
N ASP A 82 -5.80 -3.23 -10.38
CA ASP A 82 -5.77 -4.41 -11.23
C ASP A 82 -5.26 -5.59 -10.39
N THR A 83 -6.18 -6.28 -9.74
CA THR A 83 -5.84 -7.32 -8.78
C THR A 83 -5.20 -8.52 -9.46
N ASP A 84 -5.58 -8.81 -10.71
CA ASP A 84 -4.98 -9.92 -11.43
C ASP A 84 -3.51 -9.65 -11.73
N ALA A 85 -3.19 -8.44 -12.13
CA ALA A 85 -1.80 -8.08 -12.40
C ALA A 85 -0.97 -8.13 -11.11
N ALA A 86 -1.55 -7.68 -10.01
CA ALA A 86 -0.87 -7.72 -8.70
C ALA A 86 -0.58 -9.15 -8.31
N LYS A 87 -1.57 -10.02 -8.48
CA LYS A 87 -1.41 -11.42 -8.12
C LYS A 87 -0.33 -12.09 -8.95
N ALA A 88 -0.26 -11.74 -10.23
CA ALA A 88 0.76 -12.30 -11.11
C ALA A 88 2.18 -11.94 -10.66
N LYS A 89 2.34 -10.85 -9.95
CA LYS A 89 3.64 -10.42 -9.43
C LYS A 89 3.82 -10.75 -7.95
N ASN A 90 2.92 -11.54 -7.39
CA ASN A 90 2.97 -11.92 -5.98
C ASN A 90 2.84 -10.71 -5.05
N ILE A 91 2.09 -9.72 -5.48
CA ILE A 91 1.80 -8.55 -4.66
C ILE A 91 0.50 -8.81 -3.93
N ARG A 92 0.50 -8.62 -2.62
CA ARG A 92 -0.72 -8.79 -1.84
C ARG A 92 -1.59 -7.56 -1.96
N VAL A 93 -2.87 -7.78 -2.16
CA VAL A 93 -3.83 -6.69 -2.22
C VAL A 93 -4.67 -6.75 -0.95
N ILE A 94 -4.69 -5.64 -0.23
CA ILE A 94 -5.42 -5.51 1.02
C ILE A 94 -6.53 -4.49 0.81
N ASN A 95 -7.73 -4.87 1.22
CA ASN A 95 -8.85 -3.94 1.23
C ASN A 95 -9.25 -3.71 2.69
N ALA A 96 -9.23 -2.47 3.13
CA ALA A 96 -9.51 -2.14 4.52
C ALA A 96 -10.57 -1.07 4.61
N VAL A 97 -11.42 -1.18 5.62
CA VAL A 97 -12.52 -0.26 5.80
C VAL A 97 -12.01 1.08 6.34
N GLU A 98 -12.47 2.15 5.73
CA GLU A 98 -12.15 3.49 6.23
C GLU A 98 -12.72 3.65 7.63
N GLY A 99 -11.98 4.33 8.49
CA GLY A 99 -12.38 4.48 9.87
C GLY A 99 -11.72 3.49 10.79
N ALA A 100 -11.10 2.46 10.23
CA ALA A 100 -10.38 1.46 11.02
C ALA A 100 -8.89 1.62 10.79
N MET A 101 -8.37 2.84 11.00
CA MET A 101 -7.00 3.16 10.64
C MET A 101 -5.96 2.34 11.39
N ASN A 102 -6.23 2.03 12.66
CA ASN A 102 -5.30 1.18 13.41
C ASN A 102 -5.23 -0.21 12.79
N ALA A 103 -6.39 -0.74 12.39
CA ALA A 103 -6.41 -2.05 11.76
C ALA A 103 -5.73 -2.04 10.41
N VAL A 104 -5.89 -0.95 9.64
CA VAL A 104 -5.21 -0.81 8.36
C VAL A 104 -3.70 -0.86 8.57
N ALA A 105 -3.23 -0.08 9.54
CA ALA A 105 -1.79 -0.03 9.81
C ALA A 105 -1.28 -1.39 10.25
N GLU A 106 -2.02 -2.10 11.07
CA GLU A 106 -1.61 -3.42 11.52
C GLU A 106 -1.53 -4.40 10.36
N LEU A 107 -2.49 -4.33 9.44
CA LEU A 107 -2.45 -5.19 8.27
C LEU A 107 -1.23 -4.91 7.42
N VAL A 108 -0.94 -3.63 7.20
CA VAL A 108 0.20 -3.23 6.39
C VAL A 108 1.51 -3.68 7.05
N ILE A 109 1.66 -3.37 8.34
CA ILE A 109 2.88 -3.70 9.07
C ILE A 109 3.02 -5.21 9.20
N GLY A 110 1.94 -5.88 9.56
CA GLY A 110 1.97 -7.32 9.76
C GLY A 110 2.26 -8.06 8.48
N ARG A 111 1.74 -7.58 7.37
CA ARG A 111 1.95 -8.27 6.10
C ARG A 111 3.34 -8.08 5.54
N SER A 112 4.02 -7.03 5.97
CA SER A 112 5.37 -6.82 5.52
C SER A 112 6.35 -7.75 6.22
N GLU A 113 5.92 -8.44 7.26
CA GLU A 113 6.72 -9.41 7.98
C GLU A 113 6.29 -10.81 7.58
N GLU A 114 7.23 -11.62 7.19
CA GLU A 114 6.90 -12.93 6.63
C GLU A 114 6.14 -13.83 7.54
N HIS A 115 6.48 -13.82 8.81
CA HIS A 115 5.87 -14.76 9.73
C HIS A 115 4.42 -14.43 10.04
N THR A 116 3.91 -13.36 9.48
CA THR A 116 2.53 -12.99 9.72
C THR A 116 1.56 -13.69 8.78
N SER A 117 2.04 -14.58 7.96
CA SER A 117 1.16 -15.27 7.03
C SER A 117 -0.01 -15.95 7.73
N GLU A 118 0.16 -16.31 8.97
CA GLU A 118 -0.91 -16.93 9.74
C GLU A 118 -2.11 -16.04 9.90
N LEU A 119 -1.88 -14.74 9.95
CA LEU A 119 -2.97 -13.81 10.13
C LEU A 119 -3.93 -13.82 8.96
N GLN A 120 -3.46 -14.27 7.84
CA GLN A 120 -4.29 -14.26 6.64
C GLN A 120 -5.38 -15.32 6.69
N SER A 121 -5.20 -16.30 7.50
CA SER A 121 -6.19 -17.36 7.60
C SER A 121 -7.34 -16.97 8.51
N LEU A 122 -7.21 -15.86 9.19
CA LEU A 122 -8.27 -15.37 10.04
C LEU A 122 -9.32 -14.61 9.22
#